data_b3bf19e2e9d82f5502617b16aa910528
#
_entry.id   b3bf19e2e9d82f5502617b16aa910528
#
_cell.length_a   1.000
_cell.length_b   1.000
_cell.length_c   1.000
_cell.angle_alpha   90.00
_cell.angle_beta   90.00
_cell.angle_gamma   90.00
#
_symmetry.space_group_name_H-M   'P 1'
#
loop_
_entity.id
_entity.type
_entity.pdbx_description
1 polymer ?
#
loop_
_entity_poly.entity_id
_entity_poly.type
_entity_poly.pdbx_seq_one_letter_code
_entity_poly.pdbx_strand_id
1 'polypeptide(L)'
;MNGVELFLLGRALMKLGEEALPEPPGGAGRYAGSARLVLIVASDIAAHPDSAVGEIAARTGLPQSQVSTAVARLKEAGSVVTAADPADRRRVLVRQAAEVSERVAQVRAAGIEPALAAALGTEDPRLLGEVTAALDVLARHLLPRNS
;
A
#
# COMPACT_ATOMS: atom_id res chain seq x y z
N MET A 1 -14.89 15.68 -16.52
CA MET A 1 -13.47 15.42 -16.21
C MET A 1 -12.82 14.71 -17.39
N ASN A 2 -11.67 15.19 -17.84
CA ASN A 2 -10.91 14.57 -18.93
C ASN A 2 -9.78 13.67 -18.38
N GLY A 3 -9.10 12.94 -19.29
CA GLY A 3 -8.05 12.00 -18.86
C GLY A 3 -6.83 12.65 -18.20
N VAL A 4 -6.49 13.89 -18.57
CA VAL A 4 -5.39 14.64 -17.95
C VAL A 4 -5.75 15.01 -16.51
N GLU A 5 -6.96 15.51 -16.31
CA GLU A 5 -7.46 15.84 -14.97
C GLU A 5 -7.52 14.61 -14.07
N LEU A 6 -7.97 13.47 -14.60
CA LEU A 6 -7.97 12.22 -13.87
C LEU A 6 -6.56 11.77 -13.47
N PHE A 7 -5.60 11.88 -14.39
CA PHE A 7 -4.20 11.58 -14.10
C PHE A 7 -3.63 12.47 -12.98
N LEU A 8 -3.89 13.77 -13.06
CA LEU A 8 -3.44 14.73 -12.05
C LEU A 8 -4.12 14.50 -10.70
N LEU A 9 -5.41 14.14 -10.70
CA LEU A 9 -6.12 13.74 -9.49
C LEU A 9 -5.50 12.49 -8.87
N GLY A 10 -5.16 11.50 -9.68
CA GLY A 10 -4.49 10.29 -9.22
C GLY A 10 -3.16 10.60 -8.53
N ARG A 11 -2.36 11.51 -9.10
CA ARG A 11 -1.11 11.98 -8.48
C ARG A 11 -1.34 12.65 -7.13
N ALA A 12 -2.34 13.52 -7.05
CA ALA A 12 -2.70 14.21 -5.81
C ALA A 12 -3.13 13.22 -4.73
N LEU A 13 -3.93 12.21 -5.09
CA LEU A 13 -4.36 11.16 -4.17
C LEU A 13 -3.19 10.29 -3.70
N MET A 14 -2.24 9.97 -4.57
CA MET A 14 -1.03 9.25 -4.17
C MET A 14 -0.22 10.03 -3.14
N LYS A 15 0.00 11.31 -3.37
CA LYS A 15 0.69 12.20 -2.42
C LYS A 15 -0.04 12.27 -1.08
N LEU A 16 -1.35 12.43 -1.13
CA LEU A 16 -2.20 12.45 0.06
C LEU A 16 -2.08 11.15 0.85
N GLY A 17 -2.10 10.01 0.18
CA GLY A 17 -1.92 8.71 0.79
C GLY A 17 -0.55 8.55 1.47
N GLU A 18 0.51 9.01 0.83
CA GLU A 18 1.86 9.00 1.39
C GLU A 18 1.96 9.86 2.66
N GLU A 19 1.36 11.05 2.64
CA GLU A 19 1.36 11.98 3.79
C GLU A 19 0.50 11.45 4.96
N ALA A 20 -0.51 10.64 4.68
CA ALA A 20 -1.37 10.03 5.69
C ALA A 20 -0.71 8.86 6.42
N LEU A 21 0.36 8.29 5.89
CA LEU A 21 1.06 7.19 6.52
C LEU A 21 1.96 7.67 7.65
N PRO A 22 2.09 6.89 8.74
CA PRO A 22 3.04 7.18 9.80
C PRO A 22 4.48 7.20 9.27
N GLU A 23 5.29 8.13 9.74
CA GLU A 23 6.70 8.20 9.36
C GLU A 23 7.43 6.90 9.76
N PRO A 24 8.26 6.33 8.87
CA PRO A 24 9.07 5.19 9.23
C PRO A 24 10.12 5.58 10.28
N PRO A 25 10.47 4.65 11.19
CA PRO A 25 11.54 4.89 12.15
C PRO A 25 12.85 5.23 11.41
N GLY A 26 13.51 6.34 11.77
CA GLY A 26 14.80 6.74 11.20
C GLY A 26 14.76 7.86 10.15
N GLY A 27 13.60 8.52 9.94
CA GLY A 27 13.47 9.72 9.10
C GLY A 27 13.00 9.46 7.68
N ALA A 28 12.23 10.43 7.17
CA ALA A 28 11.42 10.32 5.96
C ALA A 28 12.21 10.39 4.63
N GLY A 29 13.42 10.96 4.62
CA GLY A 29 14.07 11.36 3.36
C GLY A 29 14.59 10.21 2.50
N ARG A 30 14.92 9.08 3.09
CA ARG A 30 15.65 8.00 2.42
C ARG A 30 14.76 6.94 1.77
N TYR A 31 13.49 6.85 2.15
CA TYR A 31 12.62 5.72 1.81
C TYR A 31 11.25 6.10 1.23
N ALA A 32 10.99 7.37 0.92
CA ALA A 32 9.69 7.81 0.42
C ALA A 32 9.25 7.05 -0.85
N GLY A 33 10.15 6.87 -1.82
CA GLY A 33 9.87 6.10 -3.03
C GLY A 33 9.71 4.59 -2.77
N SER A 34 10.41 4.05 -1.79
CA SER A 34 10.33 2.64 -1.44
C SER A 34 9.10 2.29 -0.60
N ALA A 35 8.57 3.22 0.17
CA ALA A 35 7.33 3.03 0.91
C ALA A 35 6.16 2.77 -0.04
N ARG A 36 6.09 3.49 -1.14
CA ARG A 36 5.08 3.28 -2.20
C ARG A 36 5.16 1.87 -2.77
N LEU A 37 6.36 1.41 -3.13
CA LEU A 37 6.59 0.07 -3.67
C LEU A 37 6.19 -1.02 -2.66
N VAL A 38 6.57 -0.83 -1.41
CA VAL A 38 6.24 -1.78 -0.33
C VAL A 38 4.72 -1.90 -0.16
N LEU A 39 3.98 -0.78 -0.21
CA LEU A 39 2.52 -0.80 -0.10
C LEU A 39 1.85 -1.48 -1.29
N ILE A 40 2.32 -1.23 -2.51
CA ILE A 40 1.80 -1.89 -3.72
C ILE A 40 1.99 -3.41 -3.61
N VAL A 41 3.19 -3.84 -3.24
CA VAL A 41 3.52 -5.26 -3.09
C VAL A 41 2.72 -5.90 -1.94
N ALA A 42 2.61 -5.22 -0.80
CA ALA A 42 1.83 -5.72 0.33
C ALA A 42 0.35 -5.90 -0.02
N SER A 43 -0.22 -4.96 -0.75
CA SER A 43 -1.60 -5.03 -1.23
C SER A 43 -1.81 -6.21 -2.19
N ASP A 44 -0.87 -6.44 -3.10
CA ASP A 44 -0.94 -7.58 -4.04
C ASP A 44 -0.85 -8.92 -3.29
N ILE A 45 0.05 -9.05 -2.33
CA ILE A 45 0.20 -10.25 -1.51
C ILE A 45 -1.08 -10.54 -0.70
N ALA A 46 -1.70 -9.52 -0.13
CA ALA A 46 -2.95 -9.67 0.62
C ALA A 46 -4.09 -10.18 -0.26
N ALA A 47 -4.16 -9.69 -1.51
CA ALA A 47 -5.18 -10.10 -2.48
C ALA A 47 -4.89 -11.48 -3.11
N HIS A 48 -3.63 -11.90 -3.17
CA HIS A 48 -3.19 -13.14 -3.83
C HIS A 48 -2.23 -13.93 -2.93
N PRO A 49 -2.74 -14.64 -1.93
CA PRO A 49 -1.90 -15.47 -1.04
C PRO A 49 -1.09 -16.51 -1.81
N ASP A 50 0.07 -16.86 -1.29
CA ASP A 50 0.95 -17.88 -1.86
C ASP A 50 1.42 -17.55 -3.29
N SER A 51 1.84 -16.32 -3.51
CA SER A 51 2.39 -15.88 -4.78
C SER A 51 3.92 -15.92 -4.78
N ALA A 52 4.50 -16.29 -5.91
CA ALA A 52 5.93 -16.13 -6.15
C ALA A 52 6.26 -14.67 -6.54
N VAL A 53 7.51 -14.26 -6.32
CA VAL A 53 7.98 -12.90 -6.66
C VAL A 53 7.71 -12.55 -8.14
N GLY A 54 7.92 -13.49 -9.06
CA GLY A 54 7.65 -13.27 -10.49
C GLY A 54 6.17 -13.03 -10.78
N GLU A 55 5.28 -13.69 -10.08
CA GLU A 55 3.83 -13.49 -10.21
C GLU A 55 3.41 -12.10 -9.71
N ILE A 56 3.96 -11.69 -8.57
CA ILE A 56 3.73 -10.34 -8.03
C ILE A 56 4.23 -9.27 -9.00
N ALA A 57 5.43 -9.45 -9.54
CA ALA A 57 6.00 -8.54 -10.54
C ALA A 57 5.11 -8.42 -11.77
N ALA A 58 4.60 -9.53 -12.29
CA ALA A 58 3.71 -9.54 -13.45
C ALA A 58 2.39 -8.80 -13.18
N ARG A 59 1.79 -8.98 -12.01
CA ARG A 59 0.51 -8.33 -11.65
C ARG A 59 0.67 -6.84 -11.36
N THR A 60 1.75 -6.45 -10.69
CA THR A 60 1.98 -5.06 -10.28
C THR A 60 2.64 -4.22 -11.34
N GLY A 61 3.24 -4.83 -12.36
CA GLY A 61 4.03 -4.13 -13.37
C GLY A 61 5.39 -3.62 -12.86
N LEU A 62 5.81 -4.03 -11.68
CA LEU A 62 7.08 -3.64 -11.08
C LEU A 62 8.21 -4.58 -11.52
N PRO A 63 9.45 -4.08 -11.64
CA PRO A 63 10.62 -4.94 -11.85
C PRO A 63 10.76 -5.96 -10.72
N GLN A 64 11.17 -7.17 -11.06
CA GLN A 64 11.31 -8.28 -10.12
C GLN A 64 12.28 -7.97 -8.97
N SER A 65 13.36 -7.23 -9.25
CA SER A 65 14.32 -6.76 -8.24
C SER A 65 13.67 -5.83 -7.19
N GLN A 66 12.77 -4.96 -7.62
CA GLN A 66 12.03 -4.07 -6.72
C GLN A 66 11.01 -4.84 -5.86
N VAL A 67 10.33 -5.82 -6.46
CA VAL A 67 9.43 -6.71 -5.72
C VAL A 67 10.19 -7.49 -4.66
N SER A 68 11.35 -8.07 -5.01
CA SER A 68 12.21 -8.80 -4.06
C SER A 68 12.65 -7.92 -2.89
N THR A 69 13.05 -6.68 -3.16
CA THR A 69 13.43 -5.72 -2.12
C THR A 69 12.23 -5.38 -1.21
N ALA A 70 11.06 -5.16 -1.80
CA ALA A 70 9.84 -4.89 -1.03
C ALA A 70 9.43 -6.08 -0.16
N VAL A 71 9.50 -7.30 -0.68
CA VAL A 71 9.22 -8.52 0.08
C VAL A 71 10.19 -8.68 1.25
N ALA A 72 11.48 -8.43 1.04
CA ALA A 72 12.47 -8.49 2.11
C ALA A 72 12.15 -7.52 3.25
N ARG A 73 11.72 -6.29 2.93
CA ARG A 73 11.31 -5.30 3.92
C ARG A 73 10.03 -5.70 4.65
N LEU A 74 9.04 -6.22 3.94
CA LEU A 74 7.81 -6.70 4.53
C LEU A 74 8.07 -7.89 5.46
N LYS A 75 8.98 -8.78 5.10
CA LYS A 75 9.40 -9.91 5.93
C LYS A 75 10.11 -9.43 7.20
N GLU A 76 11.02 -8.47 7.07
CA GLU A 76 11.73 -7.85 8.20
C GLU A 76 10.75 -7.15 9.16
N ALA A 77 9.72 -6.48 8.63
CA ALA A 77 8.68 -5.85 9.42
C ALA A 77 7.69 -6.84 10.06
N GLY A 78 7.77 -8.13 9.74
CA GLY A 78 6.84 -9.14 10.24
C GLY A 78 5.47 -9.12 9.56
N SER A 79 5.36 -8.48 8.41
CA SER A 79 4.10 -8.34 7.66
C SER A 79 3.82 -9.52 6.75
N VAL A 80 4.85 -10.20 6.27
CA VAL A 80 4.75 -11.38 5.42
C VAL A 80 5.66 -12.49 5.90
N VAL A 81 5.32 -13.72 5.52
CA VAL A 81 6.15 -14.90 5.69
C VAL A 81 6.43 -15.53 4.33
N THR A 82 7.54 -16.22 4.22
CA THR A 82 7.95 -16.91 3.00
C THR A 82 8.13 -18.40 3.27
N ALA A 83 7.80 -19.22 2.28
CA ALA A 83 7.98 -20.65 2.34
C ALA A 83 8.34 -21.18 0.96
N ALA A 84 9.10 -22.30 0.92
CA ALA A 84 9.37 -22.96 -0.33
C ALA A 84 8.08 -23.55 -0.92
N ASP A 85 7.93 -23.47 -2.25
CA ASP A 85 6.80 -24.09 -2.95
C ASP A 85 6.92 -25.62 -2.83
N PRO A 86 5.90 -26.32 -2.30
CA PRO A 86 5.93 -27.79 -2.23
C PRO A 86 6.05 -28.49 -3.60
N ALA A 87 5.57 -27.84 -4.65
CA ALA A 87 5.63 -28.36 -6.03
C ALA A 87 6.97 -28.08 -6.71
N ASP A 88 7.65 -27.00 -6.33
CA ASP A 88 8.96 -26.62 -6.86
C ASP A 88 9.75 -25.87 -5.79
N ARG A 89 10.68 -26.56 -5.14
CA ARG A 89 11.50 -26.00 -4.05
C ARG A 89 12.41 -24.84 -4.45
N ARG A 90 12.55 -24.58 -5.76
CA ARG A 90 13.28 -23.40 -6.26
C ARG A 90 12.46 -22.14 -6.18
N ARG A 91 11.13 -22.26 -6.07
CA ARG A 91 10.21 -21.13 -5.92
C ARG A 91 9.98 -20.85 -4.44
N VAL A 92 9.96 -19.56 -4.11
CA VAL A 92 9.57 -19.08 -2.80
C VAL A 92 8.19 -18.44 -2.92
N LEU A 93 7.27 -18.89 -2.09
CA LEU A 93 5.92 -18.32 -2.01
C LEU A 93 5.83 -17.33 -0.87
N VAL A 94 5.14 -16.25 -1.10
CA VAL A 94 4.95 -15.16 -0.13
C VAL A 94 3.48 -15.11 0.28
N ARG A 95 3.23 -15.01 1.56
CA ARG A 95 1.88 -14.83 2.11
C ARG A 95 1.91 -13.81 3.25
N GLN A 96 0.76 -13.22 3.52
CA GLN A 96 0.58 -12.36 4.67
C GLN A 96 0.81 -13.13 5.97
N ALA A 97 1.49 -12.52 6.95
CA ALA A 97 1.69 -13.14 8.24
C ALA A 97 0.35 -13.34 8.96
N ALA A 98 0.21 -14.46 9.69
CA ALA A 98 -1.00 -14.76 10.47
C ALA A 98 -1.23 -13.76 11.60
N GLU A 99 -0.15 -13.30 12.23
CA GLU A 99 -0.18 -12.24 13.26
C GLU A 99 0.36 -10.94 12.70
N VAL A 100 -0.40 -9.86 12.86
CA VAL A 100 -0.03 -8.53 12.42
C VAL A 100 0.92 -7.92 13.43
N SER A 101 2.11 -7.47 13.00
CA SER A 101 3.04 -6.75 13.87
C SER A 101 2.42 -5.42 14.33
N GLU A 102 2.89 -4.90 15.48
CA GLU A 102 2.45 -3.61 15.99
C GLU A 102 2.62 -2.50 14.94
N ARG A 103 3.72 -2.50 14.20
CA ARG A 103 3.98 -1.54 13.12
C ARG A 103 2.92 -1.61 12.03
N VAL A 104 2.55 -2.80 11.57
CA VAL A 104 1.51 -2.99 10.56
C VAL A 104 0.16 -2.54 11.09
N ALA A 105 -0.16 -2.85 12.36
CA ALA A 105 -1.38 -2.39 13.01
C ALA A 105 -1.43 -0.85 13.06
N GLN A 106 -0.34 -0.18 13.41
CA GLN A 106 -0.24 1.28 13.42
C GLN A 106 -0.48 1.88 12.02
N VAL A 107 0.14 1.30 10.99
CA VAL A 107 -0.04 1.76 9.59
C VAL A 107 -1.50 1.61 9.16
N ARG A 108 -2.13 0.49 9.47
CA ARG A 108 -3.55 0.24 9.12
C ARG A 108 -4.53 1.11 9.90
N ALA A 109 -4.18 1.50 11.11
CA ALA A 109 -5.02 2.34 11.96
C ALA A 109 -4.88 3.83 11.65
N ALA A 110 -3.89 4.24 10.87
CA ALA A 110 -3.67 5.64 10.51
C ALA A 110 -4.83 6.17 9.68
N GLY A 111 -5.49 7.22 10.19
CA GLY A 111 -6.56 7.91 9.47
C GLY A 111 -6.02 8.91 8.45
N ILE A 112 -6.87 9.31 7.52
CA ILE A 112 -6.53 10.26 6.44
C ILE A 112 -6.88 11.71 6.79
N GLU A 113 -7.63 11.93 7.85
CA GLU A 113 -8.24 13.23 8.16
C GLU A 113 -7.24 14.37 8.29
N PRO A 114 -6.11 14.24 9.03
CA PRO A 114 -5.14 15.33 9.10
C PRO A 114 -4.49 15.67 7.75
N ALA A 115 -4.13 14.67 6.96
CA ALA A 115 -3.54 14.86 5.64
C ALA A 115 -4.56 15.46 4.66
N LEU A 116 -5.81 15.04 4.74
CA LEU A 116 -6.90 15.55 3.92
C LEU A 116 -7.20 17.02 4.26
N ALA A 117 -7.26 17.37 5.53
CA ALA A 117 -7.46 18.74 5.98
C ALA A 117 -6.33 19.67 5.50
N ALA A 118 -5.09 19.22 5.58
CA ALA A 118 -3.93 19.97 5.08
C ALA A 118 -3.99 20.15 3.55
N ALA A 119 -4.34 19.12 2.81
CA ALA A 119 -4.44 19.17 1.35
C ALA A 119 -5.56 20.10 0.87
N LEU A 120 -6.70 20.10 1.57
CA LEU A 120 -7.84 20.96 1.24
C LEU A 120 -7.71 22.38 1.81
N GLY A 121 -6.78 22.61 2.73
CA GLY A 121 -6.59 23.91 3.38
C GLY A 121 -7.76 24.31 4.28
N THR A 122 -8.50 23.35 4.82
CA THR A 122 -9.67 23.58 5.67
C THR A 122 -9.81 22.52 6.75
N GLU A 123 -10.38 22.91 7.87
CA GLU A 123 -10.78 21.99 8.95
C GLU A 123 -12.31 21.84 9.04
N ASP A 124 -13.05 22.34 8.04
CA ASP A 124 -14.51 22.24 8.00
C ASP A 124 -14.94 20.77 7.98
N PRO A 125 -15.59 20.26 9.04
CA PRO A 125 -15.99 18.85 9.11
C PRO A 125 -16.96 18.43 8.00
N ARG A 126 -17.75 19.35 7.50
CA ARG A 126 -18.71 19.09 6.43
C ARG A 126 -18.00 18.78 5.12
N LEU A 127 -17.02 19.61 4.74
CA LEU A 127 -16.24 19.39 3.52
C LEU A 127 -15.38 18.14 3.63
N LEU A 128 -14.71 17.95 4.77
CA LEU A 128 -13.91 16.76 5.02
C LEU A 128 -14.75 15.48 4.93
N GLY A 129 -15.95 15.50 5.51
CA GLY A 129 -16.89 14.37 5.43
C GLY A 129 -17.37 14.08 4.02
N GLU A 130 -17.66 15.11 3.23
CA GLU A 130 -18.07 14.99 1.83
C GLU A 130 -16.96 14.36 0.98
N VAL A 131 -15.74 14.84 1.09
CA VAL A 131 -14.60 14.32 0.34
C VAL A 131 -14.27 12.89 0.77
N THR A 132 -14.28 12.60 2.07
CA THR A 132 -14.07 11.24 2.58
C THR A 132 -15.10 10.27 2.03
N ALA A 133 -16.38 10.65 2.01
CA ALA A 133 -17.45 9.83 1.44
C ALA A 133 -17.23 9.55 -0.05
N ALA A 134 -16.78 10.55 -0.81
CA ALA A 134 -16.43 10.36 -2.22
C ALA A 134 -15.27 9.40 -2.43
N LEU A 135 -14.22 9.50 -1.59
CA LEU A 135 -13.09 8.57 -1.60
C LEU A 135 -13.52 7.15 -1.25
N ASP A 136 -14.42 6.98 -0.28
CA ASP A 136 -14.95 5.67 0.08
C ASP A 136 -15.73 5.02 -1.06
N VAL A 137 -16.48 5.81 -1.83
CA VAL A 137 -17.16 5.32 -3.03
C VAL A 137 -16.16 4.81 -4.05
N LEU A 138 -15.12 5.60 -4.36
CA LEU A 138 -14.07 5.18 -5.29
C LEU A 138 -13.34 3.93 -4.81
N ALA A 139 -13.01 3.87 -3.53
CA ALA A 139 -12.30 2.74 -2.93
C ALA A 139 -13.09 1.43 -3.08
N ARG A 140 -14.42 1.48 -2.87
CA ARG A 140 -15.27 0.28 -3.02
C ARG A 140 -15.26 -0.32 -4.42
N HIS A 141 -15.02 0.51 -5.43
CA HIS A 141 -15.06 0.07 -6.83
C HIS A 141 -13.69 -0.18 -7.44
N LEU A 142 -12.64 0.49 -6.96
CA LEU A 142 -11.32 0.46 -7.57
C LEU A 142 -10.32 -0.40 -6.80
N LEU A 143 -10.49 -0.53 -5.47
CA LEU A 143 -9.58 -1.38 -4.70
C LEU A 143 -9.99 -2.85 -4.77
N PRO A 144 -9.01 -3.78 -4.84
CA PRO A 144 -9.31 -5.20 -4.78
C PRO A 144 -9.99 -5.53 -3.45
N ARG A 145 -11.07 -6.30 -3.52
CA ARG A 145 -11.74 -6.80 -2.32
C ARG A 145 -10.85 -7.86 -1.68
N ASN A 146 -10.38 -7.60 -0.49
CA ASN A 146 -9.79 -8.64 0.34
C ASN A 146 -10.92 -9.61 0.71
N SER A 147 -10.87 -10.77 0.10
CA SER A 147 -11.79 -11.87 0.40
C SER A 147 -11.44 -12.51 1.72
#